data_ec29ed5ef598d5969c8fd7510298533a
#
_entry.id   ec29ed5ef598d5969c8fd7510298533a
#
_cell.length_a   1.000
_cell.length_b   1.000
_cell.length_c   1.000
_cell.angle_alpha   90.00
_cell.angle_beta   90.00
_cell.angle_gamma   90.00
#
_symmetry.space_group_name_H-M   'P 1'
#
loop_
_entity.id
_entity.type
_entity.pdbx_description
1 polymer ?
#
loop_
_entity_poly.entity_id
_entity_poly.type
_entity_poly.pdbx_seq_one_letter_code
_entity_poly.pdbx_strand_id
1 'polypeptide(L)'
;LGGMTGSAHSLFLGMAVIAVGNGFFKPNSCNTVNLIYRDQEQKLDVAFTIYYMSVNIGSTFSLVLTPWLQQTYGWAMAFASCGIGLVLGIVAYFLRRHRLDGIGTTPDFTPVPLRRTVMIAASTLAAIAVIARIFESNSIQGMLVIASGLTIMAAWIFLYVRAAAHERPGLKIIYLLTFEVALYFVFYQQMVTSLTLFTLRNVSKDFTLFGLHLFSMSAGQFQAFNPLWIMLGTPLLITTYNWLGRRNADISIAGKFVIGFACVTLSFVLWWGSTRLCATDQVSPWWMLFGYGPLSIGELMLNSLGLAAIARYVPQRISAFMAGCFYVLIGFAMYVGSMVANMAAIDNAGEKGTDAAQTLVIYGTLFRNLAFVAGAATLVFAILLPLVRGWERARRA
;
A
#
# COMPACT_ATOMS: atom_id res chain seq x y z
N LEU A 1 -9.40 -19.96 9.91
CA LEU A 1 -9.51 -21.42 9.72
C LEU A 1 -8.35 -21.96 8.87
N GLY A 2 -8.08 -21.40 7.67
CA GLY A 2 -7.01 -21.91 6.80
C GLY A 2 -5.63 -21.99 7.47
N GLY A 3 -5.22 -20.96 8.21
CA GLY A 3 -3.95 -20.94 8.94
C GLY A 3 -3.90 -21.82 10.19
N MET A 4 -5.05 -22.33 10.66
CA MET A 4 -5.14 -23.18 11.85
C MET A 4 -4.94 -24.67 11.54
N THR A 5 -5.11 -25.08 10.28
CA THR A 5 -5.07 -26.50 9.90
C THR A 5 -3.67 -27.01 9.58
N GLY A 6 -2.66 -26.14 9.51
CA GLY A 6 -1.28 -26.48 9.14
C GLY A 6 -1.09 -26.92 7.69
N SER A 7 -2.14 -26.95 6.87
CA SER A 7 -2.10 -27.32 5.45
C SER A 7 -1.90 -26.09 4.57
N ALA A 8 -0.92 -26.12 3.65
CA ALA A 8 -0.69 -25.07 2.67
C ALA A 8 -1.93 -24.82 1.79
N HIS A 9 -2.64 -25.87 1.42
CA HIS A 9 -3.85 -25.78 0.59
C HIS A 9 -4.97 -24.97 1.29
N SER A 10 -5.22 -25.26 2.57
CA SER A 10 -6.22 -24.51 3.35
C SER A 10 -5.78 -23.07 3.62
N LEU A 11 -4.47 -22.80 3.72
CA LEU A 11 -3.94 -21.44 3.80
C LEU A 11 -4.22 -20.65 2.51
N PHE A 12 -3.91 -21.22 1.34
CA PHE A 12 -4.19 -20.57 0.05
C PHE A 12 -5.68 -20.34 -0.17
N LEU A 13 -6.53 -21.29 0.23
CA LEU A 13 -7.97 -21.10 0.19
C LEU A 13 -8.43 -19.96 1.11
N GLY A 14 -7.90 -19.88 2.33
CA GLY A 14 -8.17 -18.78 3.25
C GLY A 14 -7.75 -17.42 2.69
N MET A 15 -6.56 -17.34 2.09
CA MET A 15 -6.05 -16.14 1.43
C MET A 15 -6.94 -15.74 0.24
N ALA A 16 -7.42 -16.70 -0.56
CA ALA A 16 -8.33 -16.43 -1.68
C ALA A 16 -9.67 -15.84 -1.20
N VAL A 17 -10.24 -16.38 -0.11
CA VAL A 17 -11.46 -15.85 0.53
C VAL A 17 -11.23 -14.40 0.99
N ILE A 18 -10.09 -14.11 1.64
CA ILE A 18 -9.74 -12.76 2.08
C ILE A 18 -9.59 -11.82 0.88
N ALA A 19 -8.94 -12.25 -0.20
CA ALA A 19 -8.74 -11.42 -1.39
C ALA A 19 -10.07 -11.03 -2.04
N VAL A 20 -10.98 -12.01 -2.23
CA VAL A 20 -12.31 -11.76 -2.79
C VAL A 20 -13.15 -10.89 -1.84
N GLY A 21 -13.12 -11.18 -0.54
CA GLY A 21 -13.82 -10.40 0.48
C GLY A 21 -13.37 -8.95 0.52
N ASN A 22 -12.07 -8.69 0.43
CA ASN A 22 -11.53 -7.33 0.32
C ASN A 22 -11.99 -6.60 -0.95
N GLY A 23 -12.10 -7.33 -2.07
CA GLY A 23 -12.62 -6.79 -3.32
C GLY A 23 -14.06 -6.30 -3.21
N PHE A 24 -14.89 -6.95 -2.40
CA PHE A 24 -16.25 -6.48 -2.10
C PHE A 24 -16.26 -5.37 -1.04
N PHE A 25 -15.46 -5.50 0.01
CA PHE A 25 -15.54 -4.59 1.17
C PHE A 25 -15.00 -3.18 0.88
N LYS A 26 -13.78 -3.08 0.34
CA LYS A 26 -13.09 -1.78 0.20
C LYS A 26 -13.85 -0.76 -0.68
N PRO A 27 -14.30 -1.10 -1.89
CA PRO A 27 -15.04 -0.16 -2.72
C PRO A 27 -16.36 0.26 -2.09
N ASN A 28 -17.08 -0.69 -1.48
CA ASN A 28 -18.38 -0.41 -0.88
C ASN A 28 -18.29 0.46 0.38
N SER A 29 -17.27 0.26 1.22
CA SER A 29 -17.06 1.10 2.40
C SER A 29 -16.74 2.55 2.04
N CYS A 30 -15.87 2.78 1.04
CA CYS A 30 -15.59 4.12 0.52
C CYS A 30 -16.84 4.77 -0.11
N ASN A 31 -17.61 4.00 -0.90
CA ASN A 31 -18.83 4.50 -1.52
C ASN A 31 -19.88 4.85 -0.47
N THR A 32 -20.01 4.09 0.61
CA THR A 32 -20.92 4.39 1.70
C THR A 32 -20.60 5.73 2.37
N VAL A 33 -19.32 6.03 2.59
CA VAL A 33 -18.89 7.35 3.10
C VAL A 33 -19.31 8.47 2.14
N ASN A 34 -19.12 8.30 0.84
CA ASN A 34 -19.55 9.25 -0.17
C ASN A 34 -21.08 9.49 -0.12
N LEU A 35 -21.86 8.43 0.00
CA LEU A 35 -23.32 8.52 0.03
C LEU A 35 -23.84 9.21 1.29
N ILE A 36 -23.21 8.96 2.46
CA ILE A 36 -23.58 9.61 3.73
C ILE A 36 -23.38 11.14 3.66
N TYR A 37 -22.30 11.59 3.01
CA TYR A 37 -21.95 13.01 2.96
C TYR A 37 -22.27 13.66 1.60
N ARG A 38 -23.09 13.02 0.75
CA ARG A 38 -23.43 13.48 -0.60
C ARG A 38 -23.91 14.92 -0.66
N ASP A 39 -24.72 15.34 0.31
CA ASP A 39 -25.30 16.68 0.39
C ASP A 39 -24.48 17.62 1.28
N GLN A 40 -23.31 17.21 1.73
CA GLN A 40 -22.41 17.94 2.64
C GLN A 40 -20.96 17.88 2.16
N GLU A 41 -20.72 18.32 0.92
CA GLU A 41 -19.39 18.28 0.28
C GLU A 41 -18.27 18.87 1.15
N GLN A 42 -18.58 19.93 1.92
CA GLN A 42 -17.61 20.55 2.83
C GLN A 42 -17.12 19.62 3.96
N LYS A 43 -17.91 18.60 4.31
CA LYS A 43 -17.55 17.62 5.35
C LYS A 43 -16.97 16.33 4.77
N LEU A 44 -17.04 16.15 3.46
CA LEU A 44 -16.60 14.92 2.80
C LEU A 44 -15.09 14.67 3.03
N ASP A 45 -14.26 15.70 2.90
CA ASP A 45 -12.81 15.60 3.12
C ASP A 45 -12.48 15.20 4.55
N VAL A 46 -13.21 15.77 5.52
CA VAL A 46 -13.06 15.42 6.95
C VAL A 46 -13.49 13.98 7.20
N ALA A 47 -14.60 13.54 6.59
CA ALA A 47 -15.11 12.18 6.72
C ALA A 47 -14.11 11.15 6.16
N PHE A 48 -13.53 11.40 4.98
CA PHE A 48 -12.48 10.55 4.42
C PHE A 48 -11.21 10.56 5.26
N THR A 49 -10.84 11.70 5.82
CA THR A 49 -9.69 11.78 6.75
C THR A 49 -9.92 10.91 7.98
N ILE A 50 -11.10 10.98 8.59
CA ILE A 50 -11.46 10.14 9.75
C ILE A 50 -11.49 8.66 9.34
N TYR A 51 -12.06 8.33 8.19
CA TYR A 51 -12.06 6.96 7.65
C TYR A 51 -10.62 6.42 7.49
N TYR A 52 -9.74 7.20 6.86
CA TYR A 52 -8.35 6.81 6.66
C TYR A 52 -7.58 6.68 7.99
N MET A 53 -7.79 7.60 8.92
CA MET A 53 -7.22 7.51 10.27
C MET A 53 -7.69 6.25 11.02
N SER A 54 -8.98 5.90 10.90
CA SER A 54 -9.54 4.69 11.52
C SER A 54 -8.89 3.42 10.97
N VAL A 55 -8.61 3.37 9.66
CA VAL A 55 -7.88 2.26 9.03
C VAL A 55 -6.45 2.16 9.60
N ASN A 56 -5.75 3.28 9.74
CA ASN A 56 -4.38 3.29 10.25
C ASN A 56 -4.30 2.96 11.76
N ILE A 57 -5.28 3.40 12.55
CA ILE A 57 -5.40 2.99 13.96
C ILE A 57 -5.58 1.47 14.05
N GLY A 58 -6.51 0.91 13.26
CA GLY A 58 -6.74 -0.54 13.20
C GLY A 58 -5.51 -1.31 12.74
N SER A 59 -4.79 -0.80 11.73
CA SER A 59 -3.55 -1.39 11.23
C SER A 59 -2.46 -1.39 12.28
N THR A 60 -2.24 -0.27 12.99
CA THR A 60 -1.26 -0.19 14.08
C THR A 60 -1.56 -1.23 15.16
N PHE A 61 -2.83 -1.29 15.59
CA PHE A 61 -3.25 -2.26 16.62
C PHE A 61 -3.03 -3.70 16.15
N SER A 62 -3.42 -4.02 14.93
CA SER A 62 -3.25 -5.36 14.35
C SER A 62 -1.77 -5.74 14.20
N LEU A 63 -0.93 -4.83 13.70
CA LEU A 63 0.49 -5.08 13.47
C LEU A 63 1.29 -5.19 14.77
N VAL A 64 0.81 -4.63 15.87
CA VAL A 64 1.40 -4.84 17.21
C VAL A 64 0.89 -6.15 17.82
N LEU A 65 -0.41 -6.37 17.79
CA LEU A 65 -1.06 -7.50 18.51
C LEU A 65 -0.82 -8.85 17.82
N THR A 66 -0.99 -8.92 16.50
CA THR A 66 -0.96 -10.20 15.76
C THR A 66 0.42 -10.88 15.81
N PRO A 67 1.56 -10.18 15.59
CA PRO A 67 2.88 -10.80 15.74
C PRO A 67 3.20 -11.19 17.18
N TRP A 68 2.73 -10.44 18.17
CA TRP A 68 2.88 -10.80 19.59
C TRP A 68 2.12 -12.10 19.91
N LEU A 69 0.86 -12.21 19.49
CA LEU A 69 0.07 -13.43 19.65
C LEU A 69 0.71 -14.62 18.92
N GLN A 70 1.26 -14.39 17.73
CA GLN A 70 1.94 -15.43 16.96
C GLN A 70 3.17 -15.97 17.71
N GLN A 71 3.97 -15.10 18.32
CA GLN A 71 5.16 -15.53 19.07
C GLN A 71 4.81 -16.21 20.39
N THR A 72 3.76 -15.74 21.09
CA THR A 72 3.41 -16.22 22.42
C THR A 72 2.54 -17.47 22.36
N TYR A 73 1.57 -17.51 21.44
CA TYR A 73 0.52 -18.54 21.39
C TYR A 73 0.45 -19.26 20.04
N GLY A 74 1.31 -18.91 19.08
CA GLY A 74 1.40 -19.54 17.77
C GLY A 74 0.43 -18.95 16.73
N TRP A 75 0.54 -19.46 15.50
CA TRP A 75 -0.19 -18.95 14.33
C TRP A 75 -1.71 -19.09 14.45
N ALA A 76 -2.18 -20.15 15.08
CA ALA A 76 -3.63 -20.38 15.25
C ALA A 76 -4.29 -19.24 16.02
N MET A 77 -3.67 -18.77 17.12
CA MET A 77 -4.20 -17.69 17.93
C MET A 77 -4.10 -16.35 17.20
N ALA A 78 -3.01 -16.10 16.46
CA ALA A 78 -2.85 -14.91 15.65
C ALA A 78 -3.97 -14.78 14.58
N PHE A 79 -4.25 -15.85 13.84
CA PHE A 79 -5.36 -15.86 12.87
C PHE A 79 -6.73 -15.81 13.53
N ALA A 80 -6.92 -16.46 14.68
CA ALA A 80 -8.18 -16.40 15.43
C ALA A 80 -8.49 -14.97 15.89
N SER A 81 -7.51 -14.21 16.36
CA SER A 81 -7.69 -12.81 16.78
C SER A 81 -8.17 -11.93 15.62
N CYS A 82 -7.63 -12.13 14.40
CA CYS A 82 -8.12 -11.44 13.21
C CYS A 82 -9.57 -11.81 12.90
N GLY A 83 -9.94 -13.08 13.03
CA GLY A 83 -11.31 -13.56 12.86
C GLY A 83 -12.27 -12.94 13.89
N ILE A 84 -11.86 -12.87 15.15
CA ILE A 84 -12.64 -12.21 16.22
C ILE A 84 -12.85 -10.72 15.87
N GLY A 85 -11.80 -10.02 15.42
CA GLY A 85 -11.92 -8.63 15.00
C GLY A 85 -12.94 -8.42 13.88
N LEU A 86 -12.96 -9.32 12.88
CA LEU A 86 -13.94 -9.28 11.80
C LEU A 86 -15.37 -9.55 12.31
N VAL A 87 -15.55 -10.52 13.20
CA VAL A 87 -16.87 -10.79 13.83
C VAL A 87 -17.35 -9.58 14.61
N LEU A 88 -16.49 -8.96 15.41
CA LEU A 88 -16.85 -7.73 16.12
C LEU A 88 -17.24 -6.60 15.18
N GLY A 89 -16.54 -6.46 14.05
CA GLY A 89 -16.90 -5.51 12.98
C GLY A 89 -18.28 -5.78 12.39
N ILE A 90 -18.59 -7.04 12.10
CA ILE A 90 -19.90 -7.46 11.58
C ILE A 90 -21.01 -7.19 12.62
N VAL A 91 -20.78 -7.55 13.89
CA VAL A 91 -21.72 -7.29 14.99
C VAL A 91 -21.97 -5.78 15.13
N ALA A 92 -20.91 -4.97 15.14
CA ALA A 92 -21.02 -3.51 15.21
C ALA A 92 -21.84 -2.93 14.04
N TYR A 93 -21.64 -3.48 12.83
CA TYR A 93 -22.41 -3.12 11.65
C TYR A 93 -23.91 -3.44 11.85
N PHE A 94 -24.24 -4.66 12.25
CA PHE A 94 -25.65 -5.06 12.43
C PHE A 94 -26.34 -4.27 13.54
N LEU A 95 -25.65 -3.96 14.63
CA LEU A 95 -26.18 -3.14 15.73
C LEU A 95 -26.47 -1.69 15.31
N ARG A 96 -25.75 -1.18 14.31
CA ARG A 96 -25.85 0.22 13.90
C ARG A 96 -26.41 0.42 12.49
N ARG A 97 -26.75 -0.64 11.77
CA ARG A 97 -27.22 -0.59 10.37
C ARG A 97 -28.42 0.33 10.17
N HIS A 98 -29.28 0.47 11.20
CA HIS A 98 -30.44 1.40 11.15
C HIS A 98 -30.02 2.85 10.88
N ARG A 99 -28.78 3.24 11.16
CA ARG A 99 -28.24 4.57 10.84
C ARG A 99 -27.96 4.75 9.35
N LEU A 100 -27.94 3.67 8.60
CA LEU A 100 -27.73 3.65 7.14
C LEU A 100 -29.05 3.48 6.38
N ASP A 101 -30.19 3.40 7.09
CA ASP A 101 -31.50 3.29 6.46
C ASP A 101 -31.75 4.53 5.57
N GLY A 102 -32.14 4.29 4.33
CA GLY A 102 -32.34 5.34 3.34
C GLY A 102 -31.06 5.86 2.64
N ILE A 103 -29.88 5.39 3.05
CA ILE A 103 -28.61 5.74 2.39
C ILE A 103 -28.29 4.67 1.35
N GLY A 104 -28.31 5.04 0.09
CA GLY A 104 -28.06 4.13 -1.01
C GLY A 104 -28.42 4.73 -2.36
N THR A 105 -28.31 3.93 -3.40
CA THR A 105 -28.74 4.23 -4.76
C THR A 105 -30.01 3.46 -5.08
N THR A 106 -30.74 3.82 -6.13
CA THR A 106 -32.00 3.13 -6.51
C THR A 106 -31.87 1.60 -6.59
N PRO A 107 -30.77 1.02 -7.11
CA PRO A 107 -30.57 -0.44 -7.10
C PRO A 107 -30.49 -1.06 -5.70
N ASP A 108 -30.03 -0.32 -4.68
CA ASP A 108 -29.83 -0.85 -3.32
C ASP A 108 -31.18 -1.09 -2.61
N PHE A 109 -32.23 -0.39 -3.05
CA PHE A 109 -33.58 -0.53 -2.51
C PHE A 109 -34.47 -1.48 -3.31
N THR A 110 -33.96 -2.04 -4.42
CA THR A 110 -34.72 -2.99 -5.23
C THR A 110 -34.45 -4.43 -4.74
N PRO A 111 -35.50 -5.26 -4.57
CA PRO A 111 -35.32 -6.65 -4.18
C PRO A 111 -34.53 -7.41 -5.25
N VAL A 112 -33.44 -8.06 -4.83
CA VAL A 112 -32.61 -8.86 -5.74
C VAL A 112 -33.29 -10.21 -6.00
N PRO A 113 -33.61 -10.56 -7.26
CA PRO A 113 -34.23 -11.84 -7.56
C PRO A 113 -33.28 -12.99 -7.20
N LEU A 114 -33.85 -14.09 -6.67
CA LEU A 114 -33.09 -15.26 -6.20
C LEU A 114 -32.07 -15.76 -7.22
N ARG A 115 -32.44 -15.75 -8.51
CA ARG A 115 -31.53 -16.13 -9.60
C ARG A 115 -30.23 -15.29 -9.61
N ARG A 116 -30.32 -13.97 -9.42
CA ARG A 116 -29.14 -13.10 -9.34
C ARG A 116 -28.31 -13.38 -8.09
N THR A 117 -28.96 -13.59 -6.95
CA THR A 117 -28.26 -13.94 -5.71
C THR A 117 -27.48 -15.25 -5.86
N VAL A 118 -28.10 -16.28 -6.46
CA VAL A 118 -27.42 -17.55 -6.74
C VAL A 118 -26.27 -17.37 -7.73
N MET A 119 -26.45 -16.58 -8.79
CA MET A 119 -25.36 -16.29 -9.74
C MET A 119 -24.19 -15.57 -9.07
N ILE A 120 -24.45 -14.58 -8.23
CA ILE A 120 -23.41 -13.86 -7.48
C ILE A 120 -22.68 -14.82 -6.54
N ALA A 121 -23.39 -15.66 -5.80
CA ALA A 121 -22.80 -16.65 -4.90
C ALA A 121 -21.94 -17.65 -5.67
N ALA A 122 -22.47 -18.20 -6.76
CA ALA A 122 -21.75 -19.15 -7.61
C ALA A 122 -20.48 -18.53 -8.23
N SER A 123 -20.57 -17.31 -8.77
CA SER A 123 -19.41 -16.59 -9.32
C SER A 123 -18.37 -16.26 -8.26
N THR A 124 -18.80 -15.92 -7.05
CA THR A 124 -17.92 -15.66 -5.89
C THR A 124 -17.16 -16.94 -5.50
N LEU A 125 -17.85 -18.06 -5.39
CA LEU A 125 -17.21 -19.35 -5.08
C LEU A 125 -16.26 -19.79 -6.20
N ALA A 126 -16.64 -19.62 -7.46
CA ALA A 126 -15.76 -19.88 -8.59
C ALA A 126 -14.52 -18.98 -8.57
N ALA A 127 -14.66 -17.69 -8.27
CA ALA A 127 -13.54 -16.76 -8.14
C ALA A 127 -12.59 -17.18 -7.00
N ILE A 128 -13.12 -17.57 -5.84
CA ILE A 128 -12.31 -18.08 -4.72
C ILE A 128 -11.52 -19.32 -5.16
N ALA A 129 -12.16 -20.29 -5.82
CA ALA A 129 -11.51 -21.51 -6.28
C ALA A 129 -10.39 -21.21 -7.29
N VAL A 130 -10.64 -20.34 -8.25
CA VAL A 130 -9.64 -19.91 -9.25
C VAL A 130 -8.46 -19.20 -8.59
N ILE A 131 -8.72 -18.26 -7.68
CA ILE A 131 -7.66 -17.51 -6.99
C ILE A 131 -6.84 -18.43 -6.08
N ALA A 132 -7.48 -19.40 -5.40
CA ALA A 132 -6.76 -20.38 -4.59
C ALA A 132 -5.78 -21.20 -5.46
N ARG A 133 -6.20 -21.62 -6.64
CA ARG A 133 -5.34 -22.33 -7.61
C ARG A 133 -4.21 -21.46 -8.15
N ILE A 134 -4.47 -20.18 -8.38
CA ILE A 134 -3.44 -19.21 -8.77
C ILE A 134 -2.38 -19.11 -7.68
N PHE A 135 -2.77 -19.05 -6.39
CA PHE A 135 -1.84 -18.97 -5.27
C PHE A 135 -0.96 -20.21 -5.09
N GLU A 136 -1.39 -21.38 -5.57
CA GLU A 136 -0.59 -22.61 -5.54
C GLU A 136 0.55 -22.64 -6.57
N SER A 137 0.50 -21.78 -7.61
CA SER A 137 1.46 -21.83 -8.72
C SER A 137 2.16 -20.49 -8.96
N ASN A 138 3.43 -20.40 -8.59
CA ASN A 138 4.26 -19.23 -8.85
C ASN A 138 4.35 -18.87 -10.35
N SER A 139 4.38 -19.88 -11.23
CA SER A 139 4.46 -19.65 -12.68
C SER A 139 3.17 -19.02 -13.22
N ILE A 140 2.00 -19.50 -12.78
CA ILE A 140 0.71 -18.90 -13.16
C ILE A 140 0.60 -17.47 -12.63
N GLN A 141 1.00 -17.23 -11.38
CA GLN A 141 1.02 -15.89 -10.81
C GLN A 141 1.87 -14.93 -11.68
N GLY A 142 3.11 -15.32 -11.99
CA GLY A 142 4.00 -14.51 -12.81
C GLY A 142 3.44 -14.22 -14.19
N MET A 143 2.89 -15.22 -14.87
CA MET A 143 2.25 -15.06 -16.18
C MET A 143 1.08 -14.08 -16.14
N LEU A 144 0.18 -14.21 -15.16
CA LEU A 144 -0.97 -13.33 -15.00
C LEU A 144 -0.57 -11.89 -14.69
N VAL A 145 0.45 -11.70 -13.85
CA VAL A 145 0.96 -10.37 -13.52
C VAL A 145 1.57 -9.71 -14.76
N ILE A 146 2.40 -10.42 -15.53
CA ILE A 146 2.97 -9.90 -16.78
C ILE A 146 1.86 -9.61 -17.80
N ALA A 147 0.92 -10.54 -17.98
CA ALA A 147 -0.22 -10.34 -18.89
C ALA A 147 -1.06 -9.11 -18.50
N SER A 148 -1.30 -8.90 -17.20
CA SER A 148 -2.03 -7.72 -16.72
C SER A 148 -1.30 -6.41 -17.02
N GLY A 149 0.02 -6.37 -16.79
CA GLY A 149 0.85 -5.21 -17.13
C GLY A 149 0.84 -4.89 -18.63
N LEU A 150 0.99 -5.90 -19.48
CA LEU A 150 0.92 -5.74 -20.94
C LEU A 150 -0.47 -5.28 -21.40
N THR A 151 -1.53 -5.81 -20.80
CA THR A 151 -2.91 -5.41 -21.11
C THR A 151 -3.16 -3.95 -20.75
N ILE A 152 -2.68 -3.48 -19.60
CA ILE A 152 -2.78 -2.07 -19.20
C ILE A 152 -2.01 -1.18 -20.16
N MET A 153 -0.80 -1.58 -20.54
CA MET A 153 0.02 -0.80 -21.47
C MET A 153 -0.68 -0.68 -22.85
N ALA A 154 -1.21 -1.79 -23.36
CA ALA A 154 -1.98 -1.79 -24.60
C ALA A 154 -3.25 -0.91 -24.51
N ALA A 155 -3.98 -1.00 -23.38
CA ALA A 155 -5.15 -0.17 -23.13
C ALA A 155 -4.80 1.32 -23.05
N TRP A 156 -3.69 1.69 -22.43
CA TRP A 156 -3.24 3.08 -22.36
C TRP A 156 -2.84 3.64 -23.72
N ILE A 157 -2.11 2.86 -24.53
CA ILE A 157 -1.78 3.23 -25.91
C ILE A 157 -3.07 3.42 -26.72
N PHE A 158 -4.01 2.48 -26.61
CA PHE A 158 -5.30 2.56 -27.31
C PHE A 158 -6.09 3.82 -26.92
N LEU A 159 -6.20 4.10 -25.61
CA LEU A 159 -6.88 5.30 -25.11
C LEU A 159 -6.20 6.57 -25.60
N TYR A 160 -4.86 6.62 -25.58
CA TYR A 160 -4.11 7.78 -26.02
C TYR A 160 -4.28 8.07 -27.52
N VAL A 161 -4.27 7.03 -28.35
CA VAL A 161 -4.45 7.16 -29.80
C VAL A 161 -5.87 7.65 -30.15
N ARG A 162 -6.89 7.16 -29.41
CA ARG A 162 -8.29 7.55 -29.61
C ARG A 162 -8.71 8.83 -28.90
N ALA A 163 -7.85 9.37 -28.04
CA ALA A 163 -8.15 10.59 -27.29
C ALA A 163 -8.17 11.81 -28.20
N ALA A 164 -9.11 12.70 -27.96
CA ALA A 164 -9.16 14.01 -28.60
C ALA A 164 -7.90 14.84 -28.24
N ALA A 165 -7.52 15.77 -29.10
CA ALA A 165 -6.28 16.54 -28.93
C ALA A 165 -6.20 17.25 -27.57
N HIS A 166 -7.32 17.80 -27.09
CA HIS A 166 -7.41 18.49 -25.79
C HIS A 166 -7.33 17.54 -24.58
N GLU A 167 -7.62 16.24 -24.74
CA GLU A 167 -7.54 15.23 -23.66
C GLU A 167 -6.11 14.67 -23.48
N ARG A 168 -5.32 14.64 -24.55
CA ARG A 168 -3.97 14.04 -24.57
C ARG A 168 -3.02 14.59 -23.52
N PRO A 169 -2.96 15.90 -23.23
CA PRO A 169 -2.10 16.41 -22.16
C PRO A 169 -2.45 15.83 -20.79
N GLY A 170 -3.75 15.71 -20.46
CA GLY A 170 -4.21 15.10 -19.21
C GLY A 170 -3.82 13.62 -19.12
N LEU A 171 -3.94 12.86 -20.20
CA LEU A 171 -3.53 11.46 -20.25
C LEU A 171 -2.02 11.29 -20.06
N LYS A 172 -1.19 12.15 -20.67
CA LYS A 172 0.27 12.12 -20.45
C LYS A 172 0.62 12.32 -18.99
N ILE A 173 -0.02 13.28 -18.34
CA ILE A 173 0.21 13.57 -16.91
C ILE A 173 -0.16 12.35 -16.08
N ILE A 174 -1.35 11.78 -16.25
CA ILE A 174 -1.80 10.67 -15.42
C ILE A 174 -0.99 9.39 -15.66
N TYR A 175 -0.54 9.12 -16.89
CA TYR A 175 0.31 7.97 -17.17
C TYR A 175 1.65 8.09 -16.45
N LEU A 176 2.27 9.27 -16.49
CA LEU A 176 3.50 9.52 -15.75
C LEU A 176 3.29 9.38 -14.23
N LEU A 177 2.29 10.06 -13.68
CA LEU A 177 2.02 10.00 -12.23
C LEU A 177 1.65 8.59 -11.76
N THR A 178 0.91 7.82 -12.57
CA THR A 178 0.59 6.42 -12.24
C THR A 178 1.84 5.54 -12.29
N PHE A 179 2.73 5.78 -13.24
CA PHE A 179 4.03 5.11 -13.28
C PHE A 179 4.88 5.44 -12.05
N GLU A 180 4.92 6.70 -11.62
CA GLU A 180 5.60 7.11 -10.40
C GLU A 180 5.03 6.38 -9.17
N VAL A 181 3.69 6.32 -9.03
CA VAL A 181 3.07 5.57 -7.93
C VAL A 181 3.41 4.08 -8.01
N ALA A 182 3.36 3.48 -9.20
CA ALA A 182 3.75 2.08 -9.36
C ALA A 182 5.20 1.85 -8.95
N LEU A 183 6.14 2.71 -9.36
CA LEU A 183 7.52 2.64 -8.94
C LEU A 183 7.66 2.77 -7.42
N TYR A 184 6.88 3.66 -6.79
CA TYR A 184 6.83 3.76 -5.33
C TYR A 184 6.45 2.42 -4.68
N PHE A 185 5.45 1.71 -5.22
CA PHE A 185 5.02 0.43 -4.67
C PHE A 185 6.04 -0.69 -4.78
N VAL A 186 7.03 -0.60 -5.67
CA VAL A 186 8.21 -1.49 -5.67
C VAL A 186 9.03 -1.29 -4.37
N PHE A 187 9.23 -0.04 -3.95
CA PHE A 187 9.92 0.28 -2.70
C PHE A 187 9.07 -0.04 -1.47
N TYR A 188 7.78 0.25 -1.52
CA TYR A 188 6.82 -0.07 -0.47
C TYR A 188 6.81 -1.57 -0.14
N GLN A 189 6.88 -2.42 -1.16
CA GLN A 189 6.88 -3.88 -0.99
C GLN A 189 8.08 -4.36 -0.14
N GLN A 190 9.16 -3.59 -0.06
CA GLN A 190 10.30 -3.96 0.79
C GLN A 190 9.94 -3.99 2.28
N MET A 191 8.92 -3.26 2.72
CA MET A 191 8.49 -3.28 4.13
C MET A 191 8.06 -4.68 4.59
N VAL A 192 7.29 -5.37 3.76
CA VAL A 192 6.75 -6.70 4.09
C VAL A 192 7.67 -7.85 3.63
N THR A 193 8.74 -7.54 2.93
CA THR A 193 9.70 -8.52 2.41
C THR A 193 11.09 -8.32 3.01
N SER A 194 11.98 -7.64 2.31
CA SER A 194 13.40 -7.52 2.71
C SER A 194 13.61 -6.80 4.04
N LEU A 195 12.83 -5.75 4.37
CA LEU A 195 12.94 -5.06 5.66
C LEU A 195 12.48 -5.93 6.83
N THR A 196 11.43 -6.73 6.65
CA THR A 196 10.99 -7.67 7.69
C THR A 196 12.05 -8.75 7.95
N LEU A 197 12.67 -9.30 6.89
CA LEU A 197 13.74 -10.29 7.03
C LEU A 197 15.01 -9.66 7.61
N PHE A 198 15.37 -8.46 7.19
CA PHE A 198 16.47 -7.69 7.79
C PHE A 198 16.24 -7.45 9.29
N THR A 199 15.04 -7.05 9.67
CA THR A 199 14.68 -6.85 11.07
C THR A 199 14.77 -8.14 11.87
N LEU A 200 14.36 -9.26 11.28
CA LEU A 200 14.42 -10.57 11.94
C LEU A 200 15.86 -11.02 12.21
N ARG A 201 16.78 -10.74 11.29
CA ARG A 201 18.16 -11.27 11.29
C ARG A 201 19.19 -10.33 11.88
N ASN A 202 19.07 -9.04 11.63
CA ASN A 202 20.11 -8.05 11.87
C ASN A 202 19.72 -6.91 12.80
N VAL A 203 18.46 -6.76 13.21
CA VAL A 203 18.03 -5.64 14.06
C VAL A 203 17.78 -6.14 15.49
N SER A 204 18.33 -5.42 16.45
CA SER A 204 18.02 -5.66 17.87
C SER A 204 16.52 -5.48 18.12
N LYS A 205 15.95 -6.35 18.93
CA LYS A 205 14.55 -6.28 19.35
C LYS A 205 14.32 -5.29 20.48
N ASP A 206 15.40 -4.93 21.20
CA ASP A 206 15.34 -4.16 22.44
C ASP A 206 15.59 -2.68 22.15
N PHE A 207 14.58 -1.86 22.41
CA PHE A 207 14.73 -0.41 22.38
C PHE A 207 15.39 0.06 23.68
N THR A 208 16.61 0.53 23.55
CA THR A 208 17.40 1.09 24.67
C THR A 208 17.65 2.57 24.42
N LEU A 209 17.61 3.39 25.47
CA LEU A 209 17.94 4.81 25.44
C LEU A 209 18.80 5.14 26.65
N PHE A 210 19.97 5.70 26.44
CA PHE A 210 20.95 5.99 27.51
C PHE A 210 21.25 4.79 28.43
N GLY A 211 21.28 3.58 27.87
CA GLY A 211 21.52 2.35 28.62
C GLY A 211 20.30 1.76 29.35
N LEU A 212 19.16 2.46 29.33
CA LEU A 212 17.90 1.96 29.89
C LEU A 212 17.12 1.19 28.85
N HIS A 213 16.68 -0.03 29.18
CA HIS A 213 15.74 -0.78 28.36
C HIS A 213 14.36 -0.17 28.49
N LEU A 214 13.73 0.20 27.35
CA LEU A 214 12.38 0.78 27.31
C LEU A 214 11.32 -0.30 27.06
N PHE A 215 11.46 -1.03 25.96
CA PHE A 215 10.57 -2.12 25.56
C PHE A 215 11.23 -2.95 24.45
N SER A 216 10.65 -4.11 24.15
CA SER A 216 11.08 -4.99 23.07
C SER A 216 9.98 -5.18 22.04
N MET A 217 10.36 -5.28 20.76
CA MET A 217 9.43 -5.53 19.66
C MET A 217 9.90 -6.74 18.84
N SER A 218 8.95 -7.54 18.40
CA SER A 218 9.22 -8.60 17.43
C SER A 218 9.42 -8.04 16.02
N ALA A 219 10.10 -8.77 15.14
CA ALA A 219 10.36 -8.34 13.77
C ALA A 219 9.09 -7.96 12.99
N GLY A 220 7.99 -8.69 13.20
CA GLY A 220 6.69 -8.37 12.57
C GLY A 220 6.06 -7.08 13.08
N GLN A 221 6.30 -6.72 14.35
CA GLN A 221 5.74 -5.51 14.97
C GLN A 221 6.37 -4.22 14.41
N PHE A 222 7.59 -4.26 13.90
CA PHE A 222 8.23 -3.07 13.31
C PHE A 222 7.45 -2.49 12.13
N GLN A 223 6.64 -3.29 11.43
CA GLN A 223 5.76 -2.78 10.38
C GLN A 223 4.71 -1.79 10.90
N ALA A 224 4.39 -1.81 12.20
CA ALA A 224 3.47 -0.86 12.83
C ALA A 224 3.99 0.60 12.80
N PHE A 225 5.30 0.81 12.58
CA PHE A 225 5.84 2.15 12.43
C PHE A 225 5.30 2.88 11.19
N ASN A 226 4.94 2.16 10.11
CA ASN A 226 4.36 2.79 8.94
C ASN A 226 3.01 3.46 9.25
N PRO A 227 1.95 2.77 9.71
CA PRO A 227 0.69 3.43 10.02
C PRO A 227 0.82 4.43 11.21
N LEU A 228 1.75 4.23 12.13
CA LEU A 228 2.05 5.20 13.19
C LEU A 228 2.55 6.53 12.59
N TRP A 229 3.54 6.48 11.69
CA TRP A 229 4.05 7.66 11.02
C TRP A 229 3.03 8.30 10.07
N ILE A 230 2.14 7.52 9.46
CA ILE A 230 1.01 8.05 8.69
C ILE A 230 0.08 8.87 9.58
N MET A 231 -0.26 8.36 10.77
CA MET A 231 -1.12 9.07 11.73
C MET A 231 -0.49 10.38 12.20
N LEU A 232 0.82 10.39 12.47
CA LEU A 232 1.56 11.58 12.88
C LEU A 232 1.83 12.53 11.71
N GLY A 233 2.16 12.00 10.54
CA GLY A 233 2.51 12.76 9.34
C GLY A 233 1.31 13.43 8.68
N THR A 234 0.12 12.85 8.76
CA THR A 234 -1.09 13.40 8.12
C THR A 234 -1.41 14.82 8.61
N PRO A 235 -1.56 15.10 9.93
CA PRO A 235 -1.82 16.46 10.40
C PRO A 235 -0.66 17.42 10.10
N LEU A 236 0.58 16.93 10.13
CA LEU A 236 1.76 17.74 9.78
C LEU A 236 1.71 18.17 8.31
N LEU A 237 1.41 17.26 7.39
CA LEU A 237 1.28 17.58 5.96
C LEU A 237 0.11 18.53 5.68
N ILE A 238 -1.05 18.30 6.31
CA ILE A 238 -2.21 19.19 6.16
C ILE A 238 -1.85 20.61 6.63
N THR A 239 -1.22 20.74 7.79
CA THR A 239 -0.79 22.03 8.32
C THR A 239 0.21 22.71 7.39
N THR A 240 1.18 21.95 6.86
CA THR A 240 2.19 22.44 5.92
C THR A 240 1.54 22.91 4.61
N TYR A 241 0.60 22.14 4.05
CA TYR A 241 -0.09 22.54 2.81
C TYR A 241 -0.96 23.77 3.02
N ASN A 242 -1.68 23.88 4.15
CA ASN A 242 -2.45 25.07 4.48
C ASN A 242 -1.57 26.30 4.66
N TRP A 243 -0.40 26.15 5.28
CA TRP A 243 0.56 27.25 5.46
C TRP A 243 1.15 27.70 4.11
N LEU A 244 1.51 26.76 3.22
CA LEU A 244 1.98 27.07 1.87
C LEU A 244 0.89 27.75 1.03
N GLY A 245 -0.36 27.25 1.10
CA GLY A 245 -1.50 27.85 0.39
C GLY A 245 -1.77 29.30 0.83
N ARG A 246 -1.69 29.59 2.13
CA ARG A 246 -1.82 30.98 2.64
C ARG A 246 -0.73 31.93 2.12
N ARG A 247 0.42 31.37 1.71
CA ARG A 247 1.54 32.14 1.14
C ARG A 247 1.56 32.16 -0.38
N ASN A 248 0.53 31.66 -1.05
CA ASN A 248 0.48 31.46 -2.51
C ASN A 248 1.65 30.63 -3.06
N ALA A 249 2.24 29.77 -2.22
CA ALA A 249 3.37 28.90 -2.55
C ALA A 249 2.94 27.42 -2.72
N ASP A 250 1.75 27.21 -3.29
CA ASP A 250 1.17 25.86 -3.41
C ASP A 250 2.03 24.99 -4.32
N ILE A 251 2.34 23.77 -3.86
CA ILE A 251 3.15 22.81 -4.60
C ILE A 251 2.22 22.02 -5.54
N SER A 252 2.56 21.98 -6.82
CA SER A 252 1.83 21.15 -7.79
C SER A 252 1.82 19.68 -7.39
N ILE A 253 0.83 18.89 -7.87
CA ILE A 253 0.76 17.46 -7.61
C ILE A 253 2.08 16.77 -8.00
N ALA A 254 2.60 17.06 -9.20
CA ALA A 254 3.88 16.51 -9.64
C ALA A 254 5.07 16.94 -8.74
N GLY A 255 5.06 18.15 -8.20
CA GLY A 255 6.07 18.60 -7.22
C GLY A 255 5.98 17.83 -5.90
N LYS A 256 4.78 17.53 -5.44
CA LYS A 256 4.56 16.70 -4.24
C LYS A 256 5.09 15.28 -4.47
N PHE A 257 4.95 14.74 -5.68
CA PHE A 257 5.49 13.42 -6.05
C PHE A 257 7.02 13.39 -6.01
N VAL A 258 7.69 14.42 -6.52
CA VAL A 258 9.16 14.53 -6.42
C VAL A 258 9.62 14.55 -4.96
N ILE A 259 8.96 15.31 -4.10
CA ILE A 259 9.26 15.34 -2.66
C ILE A 259 9.01 13.98 -2.03
N GLY A 260 7.91 13.31 -2.39
CA GLY A 260 7.60 11.95 -1.94
C GLY A 260 8.72 10.97 -2.27
N PHE A 261 9.26 11.00 -3.50
CA PHE A 261 10.40 10.17 -3.90
C PHE A 261 11.70 10.54 -3.18
N ALA A 262 11.93 11.83 -2.90
CA ALA A 262 13.05 12.25 -2.06
C ALA A 262 12.95 11.68 -0.64
N CYS A 263 11.75 11.60 -0.08
CA CYS A 263 11.49 10.94 1.20
C CYS A 263 11.79 9.43 1.12
N VAL A 264 11.36 8.74 0.05
CA VAL A 264 11.70 7.32 -0.18
C VAL A 264 13.21 7.13 -0.25
N THR A 265 13.92 7.99 -1.00
CA THR A 265 15.39 7.97 -1.09
C THR A 265 16.01 8.09 0.28
N LEU A 266 15.57 9.06 1.08
CA LEU A 266 16.07 9.26 2.45
C LEU A 266 15.89 8.02 3.32
N SER A 267 14.75 7.32 3.23
CA SER A 267 14.50 6.10 3.97
C SER A 267 15.52 5.01 3.67
N PHE A 268 15.78 4.75 2.39
CA PHE A 268 16.75 3.73 1.99
C PHE A 268 18.20 4.16 2.29
N VAL A 269 18.51 5.44 2.26
CA VAL A 269 19.82 5.97 2.72
C VAL A 269 19.99 5.74 4.22
N LEU A 270 18.96 5.96 5.03
CA LEU A 270 18.98 5.69 6.47
C LEU A 270 19.17 4.21 6.77
N TRP A 271 18.46 3.30 6.10
CA TRP A 271 18.63 1.86 6.28
C TRP A 271 19.99 1.37 5.76
N TRP A 272 20.47 1.89 4.63
CA TRP A 272 21.84 1.62 4.19
C TRP A 272 22.88 2.14 5.20
N GLY A 273 22.71 3.37 5.67
CA GLY A 273 23.58 3.96 6.70
C GLY A 273 23.63 3.12 7.98
N SER A 274 22.48 2.58 8.39
CA SER A 274 22.39 1.73 9.57
C SER A 274 23.29 0.48 9.48
N THR A 275 23.41 -0.10 8.29
CA THR A 275 24.28 -1.27 8.06
C THR A 275 25.78 -0.93 8.03
N ARG A 276 26.13 0.35 7.90
CA ARG A 276 27.52 0.83 7.88
C ARG A 276 28.00 1.40 9.22
N LEU A 277 27.04 1.92 10.00
CA LEU A 277 27.32 2.61 11.27
C LEU A 277 27.09 1.71 12.50
N CYS A 278 26.65 0.46 12.30
CA CYS A 278 26.55 -0.48 13.41
C CYS A 278 27.96 -0.92 13.87
N ALA A 279 28.19 -0.85 15.19
CA ALA A 279 29.45 -1.30 15.80
C ALA A 279 29.49 -2.81 16.05
N THR A 280 28.36 -3.47 15.92
CA THR A 280 28.16 -4.92 16.11
C THR A 280 27.33 -5.46 14.95
N ASP A 281 27.21 -6.78 14.82
CA ASP A 281 26.37 -7.42 13.79
C ASP A 281 24.86 -7.15 13.96
N GLN A 282 24.46 -6.42 15.01
CA GLN A 282 23.09 -6.02 15.29
C GLN A 282 22.92 -4.51 15.15
N VAL A 283 21.97 -4.13 14.31
CA VAL A 283 21.58 -2.73 14.06
C VAL A 283 20.62 -2.27 15.16
N SER A 284 20.79 -1.04 15.63
CA SER A 284 19.87 -0.44 16.60
C SER A 284 18.46 -0.29 16.00
N PRO A 285 17.39 -0.64 16.76
CA PRO A 285 16.01 -0.58 16.28
C PRO A 285 15.53 0.85 15.99
N TRP A 286 16.19 1.86 16.52
CA TRP A 286 15.88 3.27 16.22
C TRP A 286 16.04 3.62 14.74
N TRP A 287 16.99 2.96 14.04
CA TRP A 287 17.13 3.14 12.60
C TRP A 287 15.89 2.70 11.82
N MET A 288 15.20 1.66 12.29
CA MET A 288 13.94 1.23 11.70
C MET A 288 12.87 2.28 11.93
N LEU A 289 12.68 2.75 13.17
CA LEU A 289 11.70 3.78 13.48
C LEU A 289 11.88 5.02 12.60
N PHE A 290 13.09 5.57 12.54
CA PHE A 290 13.36 6.79 11.76
C PHE A 290 13.35 6.55 10.24
N GLY A 291 13.71 5.36 9.76
CA GLY A 291 13.64 5.01 8.35
C GLY A 291 12.21 4.87 7.83
N TYR A 292 11.29 4.36 8.65
CA TYR A 292 9.87 4.29 8.30
C TYR A 292 9.21 5.68 8.19
N GLY A 293 9.70 6.68 8.91
CA GLY A 293 9.14 8.03 8.91
C GLY A 293 9.07 8.66 7.51
N PRO A 294 10.21 8.88 6.84
CA PRO A 294 10.22 9.45 5.50
C PRO A 294 9.46 8.56 4.48
N LEU A 295 9.56 7.23 4.57
CA LEU A 295 8.82 6.32 3.69
C LEU A 295 7.29 6.55 3.79
N SER A 296 6.78 6.67 5.02
CA SER A 296 5.36 6.91 5.29
C SER A 296 4.90 8.30 4.83
N ILE A 297 5.75 9.31 4.97
CA ILE A 297 5.48 10.65 4.40
C ILE A 297 5.44 10.58 2.87
N GLY A 298 6.36 9.84 2.26
CA GLY A 298 6.35 9.55 0.83
C GLY A 298 5.05 8.86 0.41
N GLU A 299 4.57 7.89 1.18
CA GLU A 299 3.29 7.22 0.94
C GLU A 299 2.12 8.20 0.91
N LEU A 300 2.03 9.07 1.89
CA LEU A 300 0.97 10.09 1.95
C LEU A 300 0.99 11.01 0.72
N MET A 301 2.18 11.34 0.22
CA MET A 301 2.33 12.22 -0.94
C MET A 301 2.09 11.53 -2.28
N LEU A 302 2.39 10.25 -2.41
CA LEU A 302 2.30 9.50 -3.66
C LEU A 302 0.97 8.75 -3.80
N ASN A 303 0.62 7.94 -2.83
CA ASN A 303 -0.56 7.07 -2.90
C ASN A 303 -1.87 7.86 -2.80
N SER A 304 -2.00 8.76 -1.83
CA SER A 304 -3.23 9.52 -1.61
C SER A 304 -3.53 10.47 -2.79
N LEU A 305 -2.49 11.05 -3.39
CA LEU A 305 -2.66 11.98 -4.51
C LEU A 305 -2.81 11.29 -5.86
N GLY A 306 -2.44 10.00 -5.99
CA GLY A 306 -2.57 9.25 -7.24
C GLY A 306 -4.02 9.16 -7.71
N LEU A 307 -4.95 8.80 -6.84
CA LEU A 307 -6.38 8.76 -7.15
C LEU A 307 -6.98 10.15 -7.40
N ALA A 308 -6.55 11.15 -6.61
CA ALA A 308 -6.96 12.54 -6.83
C ALA A 308 -6.49 13.07 -8.19
N ALA A 309 -5.31 12.65 -8.66
CA ALA A 309 -4.81 12.98 -9.97
C ALA A 309 -5.68 12.38 -11.09
N ILE A 310 -6.18 11.15 -10.93
CA ILE A 310 -7.12 10.54 -11.89
C ILE A 310 -8.38 11.40 -12.02
N ALA A 311 -9.00 11.75 -10.91
CA ALA A 311 -10.20 12.61 -10.91
C ALA A 311 -9.94 13.98 -11.55
N ARG A 312 -8.73 14.53 -11.42
CA ARG A 312 -8.37 15.85 -11.93
C ARG A 312 -8.00 15.86 -13.42
N TYR A 313 -7.26 14.85 -13.90
CA TYR A 313 -6.65 14.88 -15.22
C TYR A 313 -7.34 14.02 -16.28
N VAL A 314 -8.18 13.07 -15.86
CA VAL A 314 -8.84 12.10 -16.76
C VAL A 314 -10.28 12.52 -17.04
N PRO A 315 -10.77 12.40 -18.29
CA PRO A 315 -12.19 12.58 -18.59
C PRO A 315 -13.08 11.64 -17.78
N GLN A 316 -14.22 12.14 -17.29
CA GLN A 316 -15.12 11.40 -16.40
C GLN A 316 -15.58 10.05 -17.01
N ARG A 317 -15.77 9.98 -18.33
CA ARG A 317 -16.18 8.76 -19.06
C ARG A 317 -15.23 7.57 -18.92
N ILE A 318 -13.93 7.81 -18.66
CA ILE A 318 -12.91 6.75 -18.52
C ILE A 318 -12.25 6.75 -17.12
N SER A 319 -12.69 7.61 -16.22
CA SER A 319 -12.07 7.77 -14.88
C SER A 319 -12.13 6.49 -14.06
N ALA A 320 -13.29 5.80 -14.03
CA ALA A 320 -13.43 4.53 -13.33
C ALA A 320 -12.51 3.43 -13.89
N PHE A 321 -12.38 3.35 -15.23
CA PHE A 321 -11.47 2.41 -15.88
C PHE A 321 -10.01 2.72 -15.51
N MET A 322 -9.62 3.99 -15.52
CA MET A 322 -8.27 4.43 -15.14
C MET A 322 -7.95 4.13 -13.67
N ALA A 323 -8.94 4.29 -12.77
CA ALA A 323 -8.78 3.89 -11.38
C ALA A 323 -8.58 2.36 -11.23
N GLY A 324 -9.28 1.57 -12.02
CA GLY A 324 -9.04 0.12 -12.11
C GLY A 324 -7.62 -0.22 -12.57
N CYS A 325 -7.16 0.40 -13.67
CA CYS A 325 -5.79 0.24 -14.17
C CYS A 325 -4.73 0.64 -13.13
N PHE A 326 -4.97 1.70 -12.38
CA PHE A 326 -4.10 2.17 -11.30
C PHE A 326 -3.87 1.08 -10.24
N TYR A 327 -4.93 0.45 -9.74
CA TYR A 327 -4.81 -0.62 -8.75
C TYR A 327 -4.15 -1.89 -9.29
N VAL A 328 -4.43 -2.26 -10.54
CA VAL A 328 -3.78 -3.42 -11.18
C VAL A 328 -2.28 -3.15 -11.35
N LEU A 329 -1.91 -1.91 -11.73
CA LEU A 329 -0.50 -1.53 -11.87
C LEU A 329 0.23 -1.49 -10.52
N ILE A 330 -0.44 -1.10 -9.43
CA ILE A 330 0.08 -1.24 -8.07
C ILE A 330 0.36 -2.71 -7.75
N GLY A 331 -0.57 -3.61 -8.04
CA GLY A 331 -0.37 -5.05 -7.83
C GLY A 331 0.81 -5.59 -8.63
N PHE A 332 0.96 -5.18 -9.88
CA PHE A 332 2.12 -5.48 -10.72
C PHE A 332 3.43 -4.98 -10.07
N ALA A 333 3.46 -3.74 -9.62
CA ALA A 333 4.62 -3.14 -8.98
C ALA A 333 5.02 -3.85 -7.67
N MET A 334 4.04 -4.25 -6.86
CA MET A 334 4.29 -5.03 -5.64
C MET A 334 4.89 -6.41 -5.97
N TYR A 335 4.44 -7.06 -7.05
CA TYR A 335 5.05 -8.31 -7.52
C TYR A 335 6.51 -8.10 -7.93
N VAL A 336 6.80 -7.05 -8.72
CA VAL A 336 8.18 -6.66 -9.08
C VAL A 336 9.00 -6.36 -7.83
N GLY A 337 8.42 -5.66 -6.84
CA GLY A 337 9.07 -5.40 -5.55
C GLY A 337 9.44 -6.67 -4.79
N SER A 338 8.59 -7.71 -4.85
CA SER A 338 8.93 -9.02 -4.28
C SER A 338 10.08 -9.71 -5.03
N MET A 339 10.14 -9.57 -6.36
CA MET A 339 11.29 -10.08 -7.13
C MET A 339 12.58 -9.36 -6.75
N VAL A 340 12.54 -8.04 -6.54
CA VAL A 340 13.69 -7.27 -6.06
C VAL A 340 14.13 -7.73 -4.67
N ALA A 341 13.19 -8.01 -3.77
CA ALA A 341 13.50 -8.56 -2.44
C ALA A 341 14.21 -9.93 -2.53
N ASN A 342 13.84 -10.75 -3.51
CA ASN A 342 14.49 -12.06 -3.74
C ASN A 342 15.96 -11.93 -4.14
N MET A 343 16.43 -10.77 -4.61
CA MET A 343 17.87 -10.53 -4.86
C MET A 343 18.71 -10.56 -3.56
N ALA A 344 18.06 -10.38 -2.40
CA ALA A 344 18.65 -10.57 -1.09
C ALA A 344 18.27 -11.93 -0.46
N ALA A 345 17.65 -12.83 -1.22
CA ALA A 345 17.34 -14.17 -0.75
C ALA A 345 18.62 -14.97 -0.54
N ILE A 346 18.68 -15.65 0.59
CA ILE A 346 19.81 -16.49 0.98
C ILE A 346 19.36 -17.93 0.77
N ASP A 347 20.02 -18.67 -0.11
CA ASP A 347 19.64 -20.00 -0.56
C ASP A 347 19.52 -21.08 0.55
N ASN A 348 20.00 -20.80 1.77
CA ASN A 348 20.02 -21.76 2.87
C ASN A 348 19.34 -21.23 4.16
N ALA A 349 18.21 -20.56 4.03
CA ALA A 349 17.51 -19.98 5.18
C ALA A 349 16.93 -21.01 6.21
N GLY A 350 17.13 -22.29 5.98
CA GLY A 350 16.70 -23.38 6.89
C GLY A 350 17.84 -24.12 7.58
N GLU A 351 19.08 -23.99 7.16
CA GLU A 351 20.22 -24.65 7.80
C GLU A 351 20.93 -23.71 8.79
N LYS A 352 21.27 -24.24 9.94
CA LYS A 352 22.02 -23.61 11.03
C LYS A 352 23.27 -22.88 10.50
N GLY A 353 23.27 -21.53 10.53
CA GLY A 353 24.52 -20.81 10.41
C GLY A 353 24.64 -19.71 9.35
N THR A 354 23.56 -19.04 8.96
CA THR A 354 23.75 -17.78 8.21
C THR A 354 24.31 -16.74 9.19
N ASP A 355 25.58 -16.41 9.00
CA ASP A 355 26.29 -15.42 9.81
C ASP A 355 25.60 -14.06 9.70
N ALA A 356 25.29 -13.45 10.85
CA ALA A 356 24.65 -12.14 10.91
C ALA A 356 25.46 -11.08 10.15
N ALA A 357 26.78 -11.18 10.15
CA ALA A 357 27.67 -10.30 9.38
C ALA A 357 27.47 -10.44 7.86
N GLN A 358 27.28 -11.66 7.35
CA GLN A 358 27.02 -11.87 5.92
C GLN A 358 25.66 -11.30 5.50
N THR A 359 24.62 -11.55 6.30
CA THR A 359 23.27 -11.02 6.01
C THR A 359 23.28 -9.50 6.04
N LEU A 360 24.04 -8.87 6.95
CA LEU A 360 24.18 -7.43 7.04
C LEU A 360 24.75 -6.82 5.75
N VAL A 361 25.77 -7.46 5.16
CA VAL A 361 26.37 -7.02 3.89
C VAL A 361 25.37 -7.15 2.73
N ILE A 362 24.62 -8.24 2.68
CA ILE A 362 23.62 -8.49 1.62
C ILE A 362 22.52 -7.44 1.68
N TYR A 363 21.90 -7.22 2.86
CA TYR A 363 20.87 -6.20 3.00
C TYR A 363 21.41 -4.78 2.82
N GLY A 364 22.63 -4.50 3.30
CA GLY A 364 23.30 -3.23 3.06
C GLY A 364 23.50 -2.94 1.58
N THR A 365 23.87 -3.94 0.79
CA THR A 365 23.98 -3.83 -0.66
C THR A 365 22.62 -3.60 -1.33
N LEU A 366 21.58 -4.33 -0.92
CA LEU A 366 20.22 -4.13 -1.42
C LEU A 366 19.74 -2.70 -1.12
N PHE A 367 19.84 -2.24 0.13
CA PHE A 367 19.36 -0.91 0.52
C PHE A 367 20.14 0.21 -0.18
N ARG A 368 21.46 0.04 -0.36
CA ARG A 368 22.26 0.94 -1.17
C ARG A 368 21.74 1.04 -2.61
N ASN A 369 21.52 -0.09 -3.26
CA ASN A 369 21.04 -0.12 -4.63
C ASN A 369 19.64 0.51 -4.75
N LEU A 370 18.76 0.22 -3.80
CA LEU A 370 17.43 0.84 -3.72
C LEU A 370 17.52 2.36 -3.47
N ALA A 371 18.43 2.83 -2.62
CA ALA A 371 18.69 4.25 -2.41
C ALA A 371 19.14 4.95 -3.70
N PHE A 372 20.06 4.33 -4.47
CA PHE A 372 20.49 4.87 -5.76
C PHE A 372 19.36 4.89 -6.79
N VAL A 373 18.55 3.83 -6.89
CA VAL A 373 17.42 3.78 -7.82
C VAL A 373 16.36 4.83 -7.45
N ALA A 374 16.03 4.96 -6.16
CA ALA A 374 15.09 5.97 -5.66
C ALA A 374 15.62 7.39 -5.88
N GLY A 375 16.92 7.63 -5.65
CA GLY A 375 17.58 8.91 -5.90
C GLY A 375 17.60 9.26 -7.39
N ALA A 376 17.94 8.31 -8.25
CA ALA A 376 17.87 8.51 -9.70
C ALA A 376 16.44 8.81 -10.17
N ALA A 377 15.44 8.07 -9.67
CA ALA A 377 14.02 8.36 -9.95
C ALA A 377 13.63 9.77 -9.50
N THR A 378 14.02 10.19 -8.28
CA THR A 378 13.80 11.54 -7.78
C THR A 378 14.36 12.60 -8.72
N LEU A 379 15.59 12.41 -9.20
CA LEU A 379 16.23 13.34 -10.14
C LEU A 379 15.51 13.36 -11.49
N VAL A 380 15.17 12.20 -12.04
CA VAL A 380 14.44 12.10 -13.32
C VAL A 380 13.08 12.82 -13.21
N PHE A 381 12.31 12.59 -12.15
CA PHE A 381 11.01 13.24 -11.96
C PHE A 381 11.16 14.75 -11.71
N ALA A 382 12.21 15.18 -11.02
CA ALA A 382 12.53 16.62 -10.88
C ALA A 382 12.84 17.28 -12.23
N ILE A 383 13.59 16.60 -13.11
CA ILE A 383 13.89 17.07 -14.47
C ILE A 383 12.62 17.09 -15.34
N LEU A 384 11.70 16.15 -15.15
CA LEU A 384 10.43 16.10 -15.90
C LEU A 384 9.38 17.11 -15.40
N LEU A 385 9.56 17.70 -14.21
CA LEU A 385 8.59 18.63 -13.62
C LEU A 385 8.23 19.83 -14.52
N PRO A 386 9.16 20.52 -15.21
CA PRO A 386 8.82 21.59 -16.16
C PRO A 386 7.96 21.08 -17.33
N LEU A 387 8.22 19.87 -17.81
CA LEU A 387 7.44 19.24 -18.89
C LEU A 387 5.98 18.98 -18.45
N VAL A 388 5.78 18.46 -17.24
CA VAL A 388 4.44 18.25 -16.66
C VAL A 388 3.70 19.59 -16.52
N ARG A 389 4.36 20.64 -16.06
CA ARG A 389 3.80 21.99 -16.00
C ARG A 389 3.40 22.51 -17.38
N GLY A 390 4.17 22.18 -18.42
CA GLY A 390 3.83 22.48 -19.82
C GLY A 390 2.53 21.78 -20.25
N TRP A 391 2.37 20.51 -19.93
CA TRP A 391 1.13 19.75 -20.21
C TRP A 391 -0.08 20.28 -19.41
N GLU A 392 0.13 20.71 -18.17
CA GLU A 392 -0.93 21.36 -17.37
C GLU A 392 -1.42 22.67 -18.01
N ARG A 393 -0.51 23.49 -18.55
CA ARG A 393 -0.87 24.73 -19.27
C ARG A 393 -1.62 24.41 -20.55
N ALA A 394 -1.13 23.47 -21.37
CA ALA A 394 -1.77 23.05 -22.61
C ALA A 394 -3.18 22.44 -22.41
N ARG A 395 -3.48 21.93 -21.21
CA ARG A 395 -4.81 21.44 -20.86
C ARG A 395 -5.79 22.58 -20.49
N ARG A 396 -5.27 23.69 -19.99
CA ARG A 396 -6.10 24.85 -19.59
C ARG A 396 -6.40 25.79 -20.76
N ALA A 397 -5.57 25.73 -21.82
CA ALA A 397 -5.77 26.44 -23.08
C ALA A 397 -6.76 25.70 -23.99
#